data_3a60fcc113cc227b0297f951d7a05251
#
_entry.id   3a60fcc113cc227b0297f951d7a05251
#
_cell.length_a   1.000
_cell.length_b   1.000
_cell.length_c   1.000
_cell.angle_alpha   90.00
_cell.angle_beta   90.00
_cell.angle_gamma   90.00
#
_symmetry.space_group_name_H-M   'P 1'
#
loop_
_entity.id
_entity.type
_entity.pdbx_description
1 polymer ?
#
loop_
_entity_poly.entity_id
_entity_poly.type
_entity_poly.pdbx_seq_one_letter_code
_entity_poly.pdbx_strand_id
1 'polypeptide(L)'
;MDEAQKQTMAEAVARIRENMTTAAKAAGRDPGEVLLCAACKTRTVEEVRYSADLPIDLFGENHVQELVEKTDAGAYNGKPGHFIGHLQTNKVN
;
A
#
# COMPACT_ATOMS: atom_id res chain seq x y z
N MET A 1 6.36 16.25 -0.73
CA MET A 1 5.21 16.22 -1.68
C MET A 1 4.51 17.57 -1.65
N ASP A 2 4.15 18.08 -2.81
CA ASP A 2 3.33 19.30 -2.87
C ASP A 2 1.83 18.95 -2.73
N GLU A 3 1.00 19.99 -2.60
CA GLU A 3 -0.44 19.79 -2.40
C GLU A 3 -1.12 19.11 -3.62
N ALA A 4 -0.65 19.41 -4.84
CA ALA A 4 -1.21 18.81 -6.04
C ALA A 4 -0.92 17.30 -6.08
N GLN A 5 0.28 16.87 -5.69
CA GLN A 5 0.64 15.47 -5.62
C GLN A 5 -0.17 14.75 -4.55
N LYS A 6 -0.36 15.36 -3.39
CA LYS A 6 -1.16 14.80 -2.30
C LYS A 6 -2.62 14.62 -2.74
N GLN A 7 -3.19 15.62 -3.38
CA GLN A 7 -4.56 15.56 -3.86
C GLN A 7 -4.73 14.47 -4.92
N THR A 8 -3.81 14.38 -5.86
CA THR A 8 -3.84 13.35 -6.92
C THR A 8 -3.80 11.95 -6.30
N MET A 9 -2.95 11.74 -5.31
CA MET A 9 -2.83 10.45 -4.62
C MET A 9 -4.13 10.12 -3.87
N ALA A 10 -4.68 11.08 -3.14
CA ALA A 10 -5.91 10.87 -2.37
C ALA A 10 -7.08 10.53 -3.29
N GLU A 11 -7.21 11.23 -4.41
CA GLU A 11 -8.27 10.98 -5.40
C GLU A 11 -8.13 9.62 -6.05
N ALA A 12 -6.89 9.19 -6.36
CA ALA A 12 -6.63 7.88 -6.94
C ALA A 12 -7.02 6.76 -5.98
N VAL A 13 -6.66 6.88 -4.71
CA VAL A 13 -7.01 5.89 -3.69
C VAL A 13 -8.52 5.83 -3.49
N ALA A 14 -9.19 6.97 -3.43
CA ALA A 14 -10.64 7.03 -3.29
C ALA A 14 -11.35 6.34 -4.45
N ARG A 15 -10.86 6.54 -5.68
CA ARG A 15 -11.41 5.91 -6.88
C ARG A 15 -11.23 4.39 -6.85
N ILE A 16 -10.05 3.94 -6.46
CA ILE A 16 -9.78 2.50 -6.34
C ILE A 16 -10.70 1.86 -5.31
N ARG A 17 -10.86 2.50 -4.14
CA ARG A 17 -11.78 2.02 -3.10
C ARG A 17 -13.21 1.92 -3.58
N GLU A 18 -13.69 2.93 -4.31
CA GLU A 18 -15.02 2.94 -4.88
C GLU A 18 -15.21 1.79 -5.86
N ASN A 19 -14.23 1.57 -6.74
CA ASN A 19 -14.27 0.46 -7.70
C ASN A 19 -14.26 -0.89 -7.00
N MET A 20 -13.47 -1.05 -5.94
CA MET A 20 -13.43 -2.27 -5.14
C MET A 20 -14.79 -2.55 -4.48
N THR A 21 -15.40 -1.52 -3.91
CA THR A 21 -16.70 -1.63 -3.27
C THR A 21 -17.77 -2.06 -4.28
N THR A 22 -17.79 -1.42 -5.44
CA THR A 22 -18.73 -1.74 -6.52
C THR A 22 -18.56 -3.17 -7.01
N ALA A 23 -17.32 -3.59 -7.24
CA ALA A 23 -17.01 -4.93 -7.72
C ALA A 23 -17.38 -6.01 -6.67
N ALA A 24 -17.10 -5.74 -5.41
CA ALA A 24 -17.43 -6.68 -4.33
C ALA A 24 -18.93 -6.88 -4.21
N LYS A 25 -19.70 -5.79 -4.25
CA LYS A 25 -21.16 -5.86 -4.20
C LYS A 25 -21.73 -6.60 -5.40
N ALA A 26 -21.19 -6.35 -6.59
CA ALA A 26 -21.61 -7.04 -7.81
C ALA A 26 -21.36 -8.55 -7.75
N ALA A 27 -20.29 -8.97 -7.03
CA ALA A 27 -19.95 -10.39 -6.83
C ALA A 27 -20.67 -11.01 -5.63
N GLY A 28 -21.51 -10.27 -4.93
CA GLY A 28 -22.22 -10.75 -3.75
C GLY A 28 -21.34 -10.88 -2.52
N ARG A 29 -20.21 -10.14 -2.46
CA ARG A 29 -19.26 -10.18 -1.35
C ARG A 29 -19.39 -8.90 -0.51
N ASP A 30 -19.04 -9.03 0.78
CA ASP A 30 -18.96 -7.88 1.66
C ASP A 30 -17.72 -7.04 1.30
N PRO A 31 -17.90 -5.75 0.92
CA PRO A 31 -16.75 -4.88 0.63
C PRO A 31 -15.73 -4.79 1.77
N GLY A 32 -16.16 -4.97 3.02
CA GLY A 32 -15.29 -4.94 4.19
C GLY A 32 -14.32 -6.11 4.27
N GLU A 33 -14.57 -7.18 3.52
CA GLU A 33 -13.68 -8.34 3.48
C GLU A 33 -12.52 -8.17 2.50
N VAL A 34 -12.58 -7.17 1.62
CA VAL A 34 -11.57 -6.94 0.60
C VAL A 34 -10.59 -5.89 1.09
N LEU A 35 -9.31 -6.26 1.16
CA LEU A 35 -8.25 -5.38 1.62
C LEU A 35 -7.52 -4.74 0.44
N LEU A 36 -7.17 -3.46 0.59
CA LEU A 36 -6.37 -2.74 -0.40
C LEU A 36 -4.91 -2.77 0.04
N CYS A 37 -4.07 -3.42 -0.75
CA CYS A 37 -2.63 -3.46 -0.57
C CYS A 37 -1.97 -2.50 -1.58
N ALA A 38 -1.21 -1.54 -1.09
CA ALA A 38 -0.49 -0.60 -1.94
C ALA A 38 0.94 -1.09 -2.14
N ALA A 39 1.33 -1.32 -3.40
CA ALA A 39 2.72 -1.66 -3.75
C ALA A 39 3.54 -0.37 -3.74
N CYS A 40 4.58 -0.33 -2.91
CA CYS A 40 5.34 0.89 -2.61
C CYS A 40 6.72 0.94 -3.22
N LYS A 41 7.07 0.05 -4.14
CA LYS A 41 8.39 0.05 -4.76
C LYS A 41 8.67 1.39 -5.45
N THR A 42 9.89 1.87 -5.33
CA THR A 42 10.35 3.16 -5.89
C THR A 42 9.70 4.40 -5.26
N ARG A 43 8.86 4.24 -4.23
CA ARG A 43 8.26 5.36 -3.52
C ARG A 43 9.13 5.78 -2.33
N THR A 44 9.16 7.07 -2.05
CA THR A 44 9.92 7.60 -0.91
C THR A 44 9.20 7.33 0.40
N VAL A 45 9.94 7.42 1.52
CA VAL A 45 9.36 7.33 2.86
C VAL A 45 8.25 8.37 3.05
N GLU A 46 8.47 9.60 2.57
CA GLU A 46 7.48 10.68 2.66
C GLU A 46 6.19 10.33 1.93
N GLU A 47 6.30 9.81 0.69
CA GLU A 47 5.14 9.43 -0.10
C GLU A 47 4.34 8.31 0.56
N VAL A 48 5.04 7.29 1.08
CA VAL A 48 4.41 6.17 1.76
C VAL A 48 3.75 6.64 3.05
N ARG A 49 4.42 7.50 3.83
CA ARG A 49 3.88 8.01 5.10
C ARG A 49 2.59 8.82 4.86
N TYR A 50 2.56 9.64 3.82
CA TYR A 50 1.34 10.35 3.46
C TYR A 50 0.23 9.38 3.08
N SER A 51 0.55 8.39 2.23
CA SER A 51 -0.45 7.42 1.78
C SER A 51 -1.00 6.56 2.92
N ALA A 52 -0.25 6.40 4.01
CA ALA A 52 -0.71 5.67 5.18
C ALA A 52 -1.88 6.34 5.91
N ASP A 53 -2.11 7.63 5.66
CA ASP A 53 -3.27 8.36 6.19
C ASP A 53 -4.51 8.19 5.30
N LEU A 54 -4.36 7.57 4.13
CA LEU A 54 -5.45 7.31 3.20
C LEU A 54 -6.08 5.94 3.47
N PRO A 55 -7.26 5.62 2.90
CA PRO A 55 -7.93 4.34 3.17
C PRO A 55 -7.27 3.14 2.48
N ILE A 56 -6.03 2.89 2.81
CA ILE A 56 -5.22 1.76 2.41
C ILE A 56 -5.09 0.83 3.61
N ASP A 57 -5.30 -0.47 3.44
CA ASP A 57 -5.28 -1.43 4.54
C ASP A 57 -3.88 -1.91 4.90
N LEU A 58 -3.04 -2.12 3.90
CA LEU A 58 -1.67 -2.61 4.10
C LEU A 58 -0.78 -2.19 2.95
N PHE A 59 0.52 -2.38 3.14
CA PHE A 59 1.52 -2.02 2.14
C PHE A 59 2.32 -3.24 1.72
N GLY A 60 2.74 -3.26 0.46
CA GLY A 60 3.58 -4.32 -0.08
C GLY A 60 4.87 -3.78 -0.65
N GLU A 61 5.98 -4.46 -0.37
CA GLU A 61 7.30 -4.14 -0.88
C GLU A 61 7.89 -5.32 -1.64
N ASN A 62 8.54 -5.04 -2.76
CA ASN A 62 9.23 -6.06 -3.55
C ASN A 62 10.65 -6.32 -3.08
N HIS A 63 11.20 -5.42 -2.26
CA HIS A 63 12.58 -5.52 -1.75
C HIS A 63 12.56 -5.49 -0.23
N VAL A 64 13.17 -6.50 0.38
CA VAL A 64 13.23 -6.61 1.84
C VAL A 64 13.88 -5.38 2.47
N GLN A 65 14.92 -4.85 1.83
CA GLN A 65 15.61 -3.67 2.35
C GLN A 65 14.70 -2.45 2.44
N GLU A 66 13.87 -2.23 1.42
CA GLU A 66 12.89 -1.14 1.43
C GLU A 66 11.84 -1.34 2.51
N LEU A 67 11.40 -2.58 2.71
CA LEU A 67 10.44 -2.90 3.76
C LEU A 67 11.00 -2.56 5.14
N VAL A 68 12.26 -2.95 5.40
CA VAL A 68 12.92 -2.67 6.67
C VAL A 68 13.10 -1.16 6.87
N GLU A 69 13.60 -0.46 5.86
CA GLU A 69 13.83 0.99 5.93
C GLU A 69 12.55 1.77 6.21
N LYS A 70 11.48 1.45 5.50
CA LYS A 70 10.21 2.13 5.66
C LYS A 70 9.53 1.79 6.98
N THR A 71 9.66 0.54 7.42
CA THR A 71 9.16 0.13 8.74
C THR A 71 9.87 0.90 9.85
N ASP A 72 11.21 0.95 9.80
CA ASP A 72 12.01 1.65 10.80
C ASP A 72 11.74 3.16 10.80
N ALA A 73 11.43 3.73 9.66
CA ALA A 73 11.10 5.14 9.53
C ALA A 73 9.65 5.47 9.93
N GLY A 74 8.85 4.46 10.27
CA GLY A 74 7.43 4.65 10.62
C GLY A 74 6.56 5.05 9.44
N ALA A 75 6.99 4.74 8.21
CA ALA A 75 6.28 5.16 7.01
C ALA A 75 4.89 4.54 6.89
N TYR A 76 4.69 3.35 7.41
CA TYR A 76 3.40 2.66 7.34
C TYR A 76 2.39 3.07 8.41
N ASN A 77 2.82 3.90 9.34
CA ASN A 77 1.96 4.46 10.40
C ASN A 77 1.14 3.39 11.14
N GLY A 78 1.79 2.29 11.50
CA GLY A 78 1.15 1.20 12.23
C GLY A 78 0.37 0.22 11.38
N LYS A 79 0.23 0.46 10.09
CA LYS A 79 -0.41 -0.49 9.17
C LYS A 79 0.57 -1.59 8.78
N PRO A 80 0.08 -2.81 8.42
CA PRO A 80 0.97 -3.91 8.05
C PRO A 80 1.77 -3.63 6.78
N GLY A 81 3.06 -3.94 6.82
CA GLY A 81 3.91 -3.98 5.63
C GLY A 81 4.27 -5.43 5.31
N HIS A 82 4.06 -5.84 4.07
CA HIS A 82 4.30 -7.21 3.63
C HIS A 82 5.33 -7.27 2.52
N PHE A 83 6.14 -8.31 2.52
CA PHE A 83 7.03 -8.60 1.41
C PHE A 83 6.24 -9.34 0.34
N ILE A 84 6.16 -8.78 -0.86
CA ILE A 84 5.39 -9.33 -1.97
C ILE A 84 6.26 -9.73 -3.17
N GLY A 85 7.58 -9.63 -3.04
CA GLY A 85 8.51 -10.05 -4.06
C GLY A 85 8.83 -11.54 -3.97
N HIS A 86 9.66 -12.01 -4.90
CA HIS A 86 10.11 -13.39 -4.91
C HIS A 86 11.46 -13.53 -4.21
N LEU A 87 11.56 -14.48 -3.29
CA LEU A 87 12.84 -14.88 -2.73
C LEU A 87 13.56 -15.76 -3.73
N GLN A 88 14.79 -15.40 -4.05
CA GLN A 88 15.63 -16.23 -4.90
C GLN A 88 16.29 -17.31 -4.03
N THR A 89 16.06 -18.58 -4.36
CA THR A 89 16.55 -19.70 -3.56
C THR A 89 18.06 -19.71 -3.39
N ASN A 90 18.80 -19.21 -4.36
CA ASN A 90 20.26 -19.13 -4.27
C ASN A 90 20.75 -18.03 -3.32
N LYS A 91 19.87 -17.24 -2.76
CA LYS A 91 20.19 -16.19 -1.78
C LYS A 91 19.63 -16.47 -0.39
N VAL A 92 18.92 -17.57 -0.25
CA VAL A 92 18.30 -17.98 1.01
C VAL A 92 19.09 -19.12 1.60
N ASN A 93 20.22 -18.84 2.15
CA ASN A 93 21.07 -19.86 2.77
C ASN A 93 21.49 -19.43 4.18
#